data_64ed2c48faf7e403dc4cd113d14f436a
#
_entry.id   64ed2c48faf7e403dc4cd113d14f436a
#
_cell.length_a   1.000
_cell.length_b   1.000
_cell.length_c   1.000
_cell.angle_alpha   90.00
_cell.angle_beta   90.00
_cell.angle_gamma   90.00
#
_symmetry.space_group_name_H-M   'P 1'
#
loop_
_entity.id
_entity.type
_entity.pdbx_description
1 polymer ?
#
loop_
_entity_poly.entity_id
_entity_poly.type
_entity_poly.pdbx_seq_one_letter_code
_entity_poly.pdbx_strand_id
1 'polypeptide(L)'
;MPLENFGSILNFAEELESQDQEFYEALVGNPACRDHKQMLEQFAANAQKNVKTAQRTRRENVTEMILEPIKDFVRAPYCEVCQAAPDMTLEDALAAAKRLEDRAARYYTEAAAKMKALPEVARALKLIGKKHNANRDSLAAI
;
A
#
# COMPACT_ATOMS: atom_id res chain seq x y z
N MET A 1 9.00 12.61 -7.77
CA MET A 1 8.01 13.17 -8.69
C MET A 1 6.77 13.58 -7.93
N PRO A 2 6.19 14.73 -8.22
CA PRO A 2 4.97 15.15 -7.54
C PRO A 2 3.77 14.30 -7.95
N LEU A 3 2.81 14.17 -7.03
CA LEU A 3 1.54 13.48 -7.27
C LEU A 3 0.50 14.52 -7.68
N GLU A 4 0.57 14.95 -8.92
CA GLU A 4 -0.15 16.13 -9.41
C GLU A 4 -1.60 15.87 -9.84
N ASN A 5 -1.96 14.62 -10.10
CA ASN A 5 -3.31 14.28 -10.54
C ASN A 5 -3.71 12.91 -9.99
N PHE A 6 -4.99 12.59 -10.13
CA PHE A 6 -5.46 11.34 -9.55
C PHE A 6 -4.85 10.09 -10.25
N GLY A 7 -4.51 10.22 -11.52
CA GLY A 7 -3.83 9.15 -12.24
C GLY A 7 -2.48 8.81 -11.63
N SER A 8 -1.67 9.84 -11.30
CA SER A 8 -0.38 9.62 -10.64
C SER A 8 -0.55 9.08 -9.22
N ILE A 9 -1.59 9.49 -8.50
CA ILE A 9 -1.90 8.97 -7.17
C ILE A 9 -2.23 7.48 -7.24
N LEU A 10 -3.05 7.06 -8.20
CA LEU A 10 -3.40 5.66 -8.37
C LEU A 10 -2.24 4.83 -8.89
N ASN A 11 -1.42 5.38 -9.77
CA ASN A 11 -0.19 4.72 -10.23
C ASN A 11 0.77 4.48 -9.08
N PHE A 12 0.92 5.47 -8.20
CA PHE A 12 1.80 5.32 -7.04
C PHE A 12 1.25 4.29 -6.05
N ALA A 13 -0.07 4.28 -5.85
CA ALA A 13 -0.72 3.22 -5.05
C ALA A 13 -0.38 1.84 -5.59
N GLU A 14 -0.45 1.67 -6.91
CA GLU A 14 -0.10 0.42 -7.57
C GLU A 14 1.37 0.04 -7.30
N GLU A 15 2.29 1.00 -7.39
CA GLU A 15 3.70 0.78 -7.09
C GLU A 15 3.91 0.33 -5.65
N LEU A 16 3.26 1.01 -4.69
CA LEU A 16 3.38 0.67 -3.27
C LEU A 16 2.86 -0.74 -2.99
N GLU A 17 1.70 -1.08 -3.56
CA GLU A 17 1.13 -2.41 -3.34
C GLU A 17 1.98 -3.49 -4.00
N SER A 18 2.57 -3.23 -5.15
CA SER A 18 3.48 -4.18 -5.81
C SER A 18 4.73 -4.42 -4.98
N GLN A 19 5.28 -3.37 -4.36
CA GLN A 19 6.42 -3.49 -3.45
C GLN A 19 6.05 -4.31 -2.22
N ASP A 20 4.87 -4.06 -1.66
CA ASP A 20 4.37 -4.79 -0.50
C ASP A 20 4.19 -6.28 -0.83
N GLN A 21 3.63 -6.57 -2.00
CA GLN A 21 3.45 -7.95 -2.45
C GLN A 21 4.79 -8.68 -2.54
N GLU A 22 5.78 -8.07 -3.18
CA GLU A 22 7.12 -8.67 -3.32
C GLU A 22 7.76 -8.90 -1.95
N PHE A 23 7.62 -7.94 -1.04
CA PHE A 23 8.16 -8.04 0.30
C PHE A 23 7.54 -9.22 1.05
N TYR A 24 6.21 -9.34 1.07
CA TYR A 24 5.55 -10.42 1.78
C TYR A 24 5.80 -11.77 1.14
N GLU A 25 5.85 -11.86 -0.18
CA GLU A 25 6.19 -13.10 -0.87
C GLU A 25 7.59 -13.58 -0.49
N ALA A 26 8.55 -12.66 -0.37
CA ALA A 26 9.90 -13.00 0.06
C ALA A 26 9.91 -13.51 1.50
N LEU A 27 9.11 -12.90 2.39
CA LEU A 27 9.01 -13.35 3.79
C LEU A 27 8.36 -14.73 3.92
N VAL A 28 7.43 -15.07 3.04
CA VAL A 28 6.82 -16.39 3.03
C VAL A 28 7.89 -17.48 2.85
N GLY A 29 8.92 -17.20 2.06
CA GLY A 29 10.04 -18.13 1.84
C GLY A 29 11.09 -18.12 2.94
N ASN A 30 10.99 -17.25 3.94
CA ASN A 30 11.98 -17.14 5.02
C ASN A 30 11.64 -18.11 6.15
N PRO A 31 12.53 -19.06 6.50
CA PRO A 31 12.27 -20.02 7.58
C PRO A 31 11.99 -19.38 8.94
N ALA A 32 12.55 -18.20 9.22
CA ALA A 32 12.32 -17.48 10.47
C ALA A 32 10.87 -17.03 10.61
N CYS A 33 10.15 -16.88 9.49
CA CYS A 33 8.76 -16.42 9.47
C CYS A 33 7.76 -17.58 9.34
N ARG A 34 8.22 -18.82 9.49
CA ARG A 34 7.39 -20.01 9.27
C ARG A 34 6.10 -20.02 10.08
N ASP A 35 6.14 -19.59 11.33
CA ASP A 35 4.98 -19.60 12.22
C ASP A 35 3.91 -18.60 11.81
N HIS A 36 4.26 -17.63 10.97
CA HIS A 36 3.36 -16.59 10.50
C HIS A 36 3.15 -16.66 8.98
N LYS A 37 3.52 -17.77 8.36
CA LYS A 37 3.48 -17.93 6.91
C LYS A 37 2.08 -17.66 6.33
N GLN A 38 1.05 -18.21 6.97
CA GLN A 38 -0.32 -18.07 6.48
C GLN A 38 -0.76 -16.60 6.48
N MET A 39 -0.44 -15.87 7.55
CA MET A 39 -0.72 -14.44 7.64
C MET A 39 0.00 -13.65 6.54
N LEU A 40 1.28 -13.96 6.32
CA LEU A 40 2.08 -13.28 5.31
C LEU A 40 1.59 -13.59 3.90
N GLU A 41 1.17 -14.82 3.63
CA GLU A 41 0.53 -15.18 2.36
C GLU A 41 -0.74 -14.38 2.13
N GLN A 42 -1.53 -14.18 3.18
CA GLN A 42 -2.75 -13.37 3.11
C GLN A 42 -2.43 -11.92 2.81
N PHE A 43 -1.39 -11.37 3.45
CA PHE A 43 -0.96 -10.00 3.18
C PHE A 43 -0.51 -9.82 1.73
N ALA A 44 0.25 -10.78 1.20
CA ALA A 44 0.68 -10.75 -0.20
C ALA A 44 -0.53 -10.79 -1.14
N ALA A 45 -1.51 -11.66 -0.85
CA ALA A 45 -2.72 -11.78 -1.66
C ALA A 45 -3.56 -10.49 -1.59
N ASN A 46 -3.64 -9.86 -0.43
CA ASN A 46 -4.35 -8.59 -0.26
C ASN A 46 -3.67 -7.48 -1.07
N ALA A 47 -2.33 -7.42 -1.06
CA ALA A 47 -1.59 -6.44 -1.84
C ALA A 47 -1.86 -6.63 -3.34
N GLN A 48 -1.89 -7.87 -3.82
CA GLN A 48 -2.22 -8.16 -5.22
C GLN A 48 -3.64 -7.69 -5.57
N LYS A 49 -4.60 -7.91 -4.69
CA LYS A 49 -5.97 -7.43 -4.89
C LYS A 49 -6.02 -5.90 -4.90
N ASN A 50 -5.21 -5.26 -4.06
CA ASN A 50 -5.16 -3.80 -3.99
C ASN A 50 -4.58 -3.20 -5.28
N VAL A 51 -3.58 -3.86 -5.89
CA VAL A 51 -3.09 -3.46 -7.21
C VAL A 51 -4.23 -3.44 -8.22
N LYS A 52 -5.02 -4.51 -8.27
CA LYS A 52 -6.15 -4.61 -9.19
C LYS A 52 -7.22 -3.56 -8.90
N THR A 53 -7.46 -3.27 -7.63
CA THR A 53 -8.41 -2.22 -7.22
C THR A 53 -7.94 -0.85 -7.71
N ALA A 54 -6.66 -0.53 -7.54
CA ALA A 54 -6.10 0.74 -8.00
C ALA A 54 -6.20 0.87 -9.52
N GLN A 55 -5.87 -0.20 -10.24
CA GLN A 55 -5.97 -0.23 -11.70
C GLN A 55 -7.41 -0.03 -12.18
N ARG A 56 -8.36 -0.72 -11.54
CA ARG A 56 -9.77 -0.62 -11.88
C ARG A 56 -10.30 0.78 -11.60
N THR A 57 -9.97 1.33 -10.45
CA THR A 57 -10.41 2.67 -10.04
C THR A 57 -9.93 3.71 -11.05
N ARG A 58 -8.68 3.60 -11.47
CA ARG A 58 -8.13 4.50 -12.48
C ARG A 58 -8.89 4.37 -13.80
N ARG A 59 -9.11 3.14 -14.25
CA ARG A 59 -9.79 2.88 -15.52
C ARG A 59 -11.22 3.38 -15.53
N GLU A 60 -11.96 3.16 -14.43
CA GLU A 60 -13.36 3.55 -14.33
C GLU A 60 -13.57 5.05 -14.21
N ASN A 61 -12.53 5.78 -13.81
CA ASN A 61 -12.61 7.23 -13.60
C ASN A 61 -11.77 8.02 -14.60
N VAL A 62 -11.39 7.41 -15.72
CA VAL A 62 -10.51 8.04 -16.70
C VAL A 62 -11.07 9.33 -17.28
N THR A 63 -12.40 9.42 -17.45
CA THR A 63 -13.05 10.63 -17.98
C THR A 63 -12.99 11.81 -17.01
N GLU A 64 -12.68 11.57 -15.75
CA GLU A 64 -12.60 12.59 -14.72
C GLU A 64 -11.17 13.06 -14.48
N MET A 65 -10.24 12.62 -15.33
CA MET A 65 -8.81 12.97 -15.20
C MET A 65 -8.52 14.44 -15.55
N ILE A 66 -9.50 15.18 -16.08
CA ILE A 66 -9.32 16.57 -16.51
C ILE A 66 -9.57 17.53 -15.34
N LEU A 67 -9.26 17.13 -14.13
CA LEU A 67 -9.49 17.95 -12.96
C LEU A 67 -8.27 18.80 -12.63
N GLU A 68 -8.51 19.79 -11.76
CA GLU A 68 -7.46 20.68 -11.30
C GLU A 68 -6.29 19.88 -10.72
N PRO A 69 -5.05 20.38 -10.93
CA PRO A 69 -3.87 19.73 -10.36
C PRO A 69 -3.96 19.65 -8.85
N ILE A 70 -3.49 18.53 -8.31
CA ILE A 70 -3.38 18.33 -6.86
C ILE A 70 -2.13 19.05 -6.39
N LYS A 71 -2.26 19.85 -5.33
CA LYS A 71 -1.15 20.63 -4.80
C LYS A 71 -0.60 20.00 -3.52
N ASP A 72 0.69 20.23 -3.28
CA ASP A 72 1.35 19.88 -2.04
C ASP A 72 1.30 18.40 -1.70
N PHE A 73 1.33 17.55 -2.72
CA PHE A 73 1.37 16.11 -2.53
C PHE A 73 2.55 15.53 -3.33
N VAL A 74 3.47 14.88 -2.64
CA VAL A 74 4.70 14.34 -3.23
C VAL A 74 4.94 12.91 -2.76
N ARG A 75 5.75 12.17 -3.52
CA ARG A 75 6.04 10.75 -3.25
C ARG A 75 7.03 10.56 -2.11
N ALA A 76 7.96 11.50 -1.92
CA ALA A 76 9.12 11.32 -1.05
C ALA A 76 8.80 10.78 0.36
N PRO A 77 7.78 11.31 1.08
CA PRO A 77 7.47 10.80 2.43
C PRO A 77 7.03 9.34 2.46
N TYR A 78 6.65 8.77 1.31
CA TYR A 78 6.11 7.41 1.21
C TYR A 78 7.07 6.45 0.54
N CYS A 79 8.24 6.92 0.12
CA CYS A 79 9.25 6.08 -0.52
C CYS A 79 10.13 5.42 0.54
N GLU A 80 9.61 4.33 1.11
CA GLU A 80 10.33 3.53 2.08
C GLU A 80 10.92 2.33 1.37
N VAL A 81 12.23 2.13 1.48
CA VAL A 81 12.88 0.97 0.89
C VAL A 81 13.01 -0.10 1.95
N CYS A 82 12.18 -1.14 1.85
CA CYS A 82 12.25 -2.32 2.70
C CYS A 82 12.44 -3.53 1.81
N GLN A 83 13.59 -4.17 1.92
CA GLN A 83 13.86 -5.41 1.20
C GLN A 83 13.91 -6.56 2.19
N ALA A 84 13.20 -7.65 1.86
CA ALA A 84 13.24 -8.85 2.66
C ALA A 84 14.50 -9.64 2.29
N ALA A 85 15.41 -9.81 3.24
CA ALA A 85 16.59 -10.64 3.06
C ALA A 85 16.28 -12.08 3.46
N PRO A 86 16.86 -13.10 2.77
CA PRO A 86 16.57 -14.50 3.09
C PRO A 86 16.96 -14.91 4.51
N ASP A 87 17.91 -14.22 5.10
CA ASP A 87 18.42 -14.50 6.45
C ASP A 87 17.88 -13.53 7.50
N MET A 88 16.89 -12.73 7.15
CA MET A 88 16.28 -11.77 8.06
C MET A 88 15.64 -12.46 9.26
N THR A 89 15.86 -11.92 10.46
CA THR A 89 15.22 -12.47 11.66
C THR A 89 13.73 -12.17 11.66
N LEU A 90 12.96 -12.95 12.40
CA LEU A 90 11.52 -12.70 12.56
C LEU A 90 11.28 -11.28 13.11
N GLU A 91 12.06 -10.87 14.12
CA GLU A 91 11.93 -9.55 14.71
C GLU A 91 12.12 -8.44 13.68
N ASP A 92 13.18 -8.54 12.88
CA ASP A 92 13.47 -7.55 11.83
C ASP A 92 12.41 -7.56 10.74
N ALA A 93 11.94 -8.76 10.36
CA ALA A 93 10.88 -8.91 9.36
C ALA A 93 9.58 -8.24 9.82
N LEU A 94 9.18 -8.46 11.07
CA LEU A 94 7.96 -7.86 11.61
C LEU A 94 8.09 -6.35 11.76
N ALA A 95 9.27 -5.87 12.15
CA ALA A 95 9.53 -4.43 12.24
C ALA A 95 9.42 -3.75 10.87
N ALA A 96 10.00 -4.38 9.85
CA ALA A 96 9.90 -3.88 8.48
C ALA A 96 8.46 -3.90 7.97
N ALA A 97 7.74 -4.98 8.24
CA ALA A 97 6.32 -5.09 7.86
C ALA A 97 5.48 -3.98 8.49
N LYS A 98 5.70 -3.68 9.77
CA LYS A 98 4.99 -2.60 10.45
C LYS A 98 5.26 -1.25 9.80
N ARG A 99 6.52 -0.99 9.42
CA ARG A 99 6.86 0.26 8.73
C ARG A 99 6.14 0.37 7.39
N LEU A 100 6.07 -0.72 6.62
CA LEU A 100 5.38 -0.72 5.35
C LEU A 100 3.89 -0.48 5.52
N GLU A 101 3.27 -1.09 6.53
CA GLU A 101 1.84 -0.89 6.80
C GLU A 101 1.55 0.53 7.29
N ASP A 102 2.40 1.10 8.14
CA ASP A 102 2.27 2.50 8.57
C ASP A 102 2.39 3.46 7.39
N ARG A 103 3.35 3.20 6.50
CA ARG A 103 3.53 4.00 5.29
C ARG A 103 2.28 3.96 4.42
N ALA A 104 1.77 2.76 4.18
CA ALA A 104 0.59 2.57 3.34
C ALA A 104 -0.63 3.25 3.95
N ALA A 105 -0.90 3.03 5.23
CA ALA A 105 -2.05 3.64 5.91
C ALA A 105 -1.98 5.17 5.83
N ARG A 106 -0.81 5.74 6.06
CA ARG A 106 -0.60 7.19 5.96
C ARG A 106 -0.83 7.69 4.53
N TYR A 107 -0.28 6.98 3.55
CA TYR A 107 -0.45 7.36 2.14
C TYR A 107 -1.92 7.40 1.75
N TYR A 108 -2.66 6.33 2.03
CA TYR A 108 -4.07 6.27 1.63
C TYR A 108 -4.94 7.28 2.34
N THR A 109 -4.66 7.57 3.62
CA THR A 109 -5.38 8.61 4.36
C THR A 109 -5.17 9.97 3.72
N GLU A 110 -3.92 10.32 3.42
CA GLU A 110 -3.57 11.61 2.85
C GLU A 110 -4.02 11.71 1.39
N ALA A 111 -3.88 10.63 0.62
CA ALA A 111 -4.34 10.60 -0.77
C ALA A 111 -5.86 10.76 -0.87
N ALA A 112 -6.62 10.08 -0.02
CA ALA A 112 -8.07 10.21 0.01
C ALA A 112 -8.49 11.65 0.33
N ALA A 113 -7.78 12.32 1.24
CA ALA A 113 -8.06 13.71 1.58
C ALA A 113 -7.83 14.65 0.39
N LYS A 114 -6.87 14.32 -0.49
CA LYS A 114 -6.61 15.08 -1.71
C LYS A 114 -7.62 14.80 -2.82
N MET A 115 -8.40 13.72 -2.69
CA MET A 115 -9.33 13.26 -3.73
C MET A 115 -10.78 13.62 -3.43
N LYS A 116 -11.03 14.67 -2.63
CA LYS A 116 -12.41 15.07 -2.26
C LYS A 116 -13.29 15.36 -3.44
N ALA A 117 -12.74 15.87 -4.54
CA ALA A 117 -13.48 16.17 -5.75
C ALA A 117 -13.95 14.91 -6.49
N LEU A 118 -13.38 13.75 -6.18
CA LEU A 118 -13.74 12.47 -6.76
C LEU A 118 -14.13 11.49 -5.65
N PRO A 119 -15.36 11.56 -5.13
CA PRO A 119 -15.76 10.76 -3.95
C PRO A 119 -15.56 9.25 -4.11
N GLU A 120 -15.74 8.72 -5.32
CA GLU A 120 -15.56 7.30 -5.56
C GLU A 120 -14.11 6.88 -5.47
N VAL A 121 -13.19 7.70 -5.98
CA VAL A 121 -11.75 7.47 -5.87
C VAL A 121 -11.33 7.58 -4.41
N ALA A 122 -11.79 8.60 -3.70
CA ALA A 122 -11.50 8.77 -2.27
C ALA A 122 -11.99 7.57 -1.47
N ARG A 123 -13.17 7.05 -1.78
CA ARG A 123 -13.72 5.86 -1.10
C ARG A 123 -12.85 4.63 -1.34
N ALA A 124 -12.42 4.40 -2.58
CA ALA A 124 -11.56 3.28 -2.91
C ALA A 124 -10.24 3.34 -2.15
N LEU A 125 -9.62 4.53 -2.09
CA LEU A 125 -8.39 4.74 -1.34
C LEU A 125 -8.58 4.49 0.16
N LYS A 126 -9.68 4.96 0.73
CA LYS A 126 -9.99 4.73 2.14
C LYS A 126 -10.17 3.24 2.45
N LEU A 127 -10.81 2.50 1.56
CA LEU A 127 -11.00 1.06 1.75
C LEU A 127 -9.67 0.31 1.76
N ILE A 128 -8.76 0.66 0.84
CA ILE A 128 -7.43 0.07 0.83
C ILE A 128 -6.69 0.44 2.13
N GLY A 129 -6.78 1.69 2.55
CA GLY A 129 -6.17 2.16 3.80
C GLY A 129 -6.65 1.38 5.01
N LYS A 130 -7.94 1.06 5.08
CA LYS A 130 -8.50 0.25 6.16
C LYS A 130 -7.91 -1.15 6.20
N LYS A 131 -7.65 -1.74 5.04
CA LYS A 131 -7.01 -3.06 4.97
C LYS A 131 -5.60 -3.02 5.54
N HIS A 132 -4.85 -1.95 5.27
CA HIS A 132 -3.51 -1.76 5.83
C HIS A 132 -3.56 -1.55 7.34
N ASN A 133 -4.53 -0.79 7.83
CA ASN A 133 -4.73 -0.64 9.28
C ASN A 133 -5.01 -1.99 9.95
N ALA A 134 -5.84 -2.82 9.33
CA ALA A 134 -6.12 -4.17 9.84
C ALA A 134 -4.86 -5.04 9.86
N ASN A 135 -4.05 -4.96 8.80
CA ASN A 135 -2.76 -5.67 8.75
C ASN A 135 -1.84 -5.21 9.87
N ARG A 136 -1.76 -3.89 10.10
CA ARG A 136 -0.93 -3.33 11.17
C ARG A 136 -1.39 -3.84 12.53
N ASP A 137 -2.71 -3.89 12.77
CA ASP A 137 -3.26 -4.39 14.02
C ASP A 137 -2.93 -5.87 14.21
N SER A 138 -3.00 -6.66 13.14
CA SER A 138 -2.62 -8.08 13.17
C SER A 138 -1.15 -8.26 13.52
N LEU A 139 -0.27 -7.43 12.96
CA LEU A 139 1.15 -7.45 13.25
C LEU A 139 1.43 -7.05 14.70
N ALA A 140 0.71 -6.07 15.22
CA ALA A 140 0.87 -5.62 16.60
C ALA A 140 0.43 -6.68 17.61
N ALA A 141 -0.44 -7.60 17.22
CA ALA A 141 -0.94 -8.67 18.10
C ALA A 141 0.03 -9.86 18.25
N ILE A 142 1.11 -9.89 17.49
CA ILE A 142 2.10 -10.97 17.54
C ILE A 142 3.02 -10.85 18.75
#